data_1996609549b1b0591093c8f8efa9a2cf
#
_entry.id   1996609549b1b0591093c8f8efa9a2cf
#
_cell.length_a   1.000
_cell.length_b   1.000
_cell.length_c   1.000
_cell.angle_alpha   90.00
_cell.angle_beta   90.00
_cell.angle_gamma   90.00
#
_symmetry.space_group_name_H-M   'P 1'
#
loop_
_entity.id
_entity.type
_entity.pdbx_description
1 polymer ?
#
loop_
_entity_poly.entity_id
_entity_poly.type
_entity_poly.pdbx_seq_one_letter_code
_entity_poly.pdbx_strand_id
1 'polypeptide(L)'
;MKAMEKDWYQKNWTLDIHNMSWVEDTNRQVDFLINQLQLKGTEKILDLACGFGRHSLEFARRGYDVTGIDITPAYIDYANEQAKKENLNAKFICQDIRTITFDKEFDVVLNMADGAIGYLEDDGENHKIFSVIAKALKNGGKHFIHFSAENLVRHSRAGMNAA
;
A
#
# COMPACT_ATOMS: atom_id res chain seq x y z
N MET A 1 -12.91 -20.03 -19.08
CA MET A 1 -12.46 -18.77 -18.45
C MET A 1 -11.09 -18.44 -19.05
N LYS A 2 -10.91 -17.24 -19.63
CA LYS A 2 -9.57 -16.79 -20.03
C LYS A 2 -8.73 -16.63 -18.77
N ALA A 3 -7.54 -17.24 -18.73
CA ALA A 3 -6.58 -16.99 -17.67
C ALA A 3 -6.29 -15.48 -17.61
N MET A 4 -6.36 -14.89 -16.43
CA MET A 4 -6.05 -13.48 -16.23
C MET A 4 -4.57 -13.28 -16.55
N GLU A 5 -4.23 -12.28 -17.37
CA GLU A 5 -2.83 -11.97 -17.67
C GLU A 5 -2.07 -11.65 -16.37
N LYS A 6 -0.82 -12.15 -16.23
CA LYS A 6 -0.02 -11.99 -15.00
C LYS A 6 0.23 -10.54 -14.56
N ASP A 7 0.07 -9.59 -15.49
CA ASP A 7 0.31 -8.15 -15.30
C ASP A 7 -0.97 -7.30 -15.45
N TRP A 8 -2.15 -7.91 -15.29
CA TRP A 8 -3.45 -7.26 -15.47
C TRP A 8 -3.60 -6.00 -14.61
N TYR A 9 -3.05 -6.00 -13.40
CA TYR A 9 -3.11 -4.88 -12.47
C TYR A 9 -2.31 -3.66 -12.95
N GLN A 10 -1.27 -3.83 -13.77
CA GLN A 10 -0.53 -2.71 -14.36
C GLN A 10 -1.31 -2.00 -15.48
N LYS A 11 -2.24 -2.71 -16.12
CA LYS A 11 -2.98 -2.22 -17.29
C LYS A 11 -4.33 -1.61 -16.94
N ASN A 12 -4.94 -2.04 -15.83
CA ASN A 12 -6.32 -1.70 -15.49
C ASN A 12 -6.46 -0.52 -14.52
N TRP A 13 -5.40 -0.13 -13.85
CA TRP A 13 -5.45 0.98 -12.91
C TRP A 13 -5.06 2.30 -13.60
N THR A 14 -6.01 3.26 -13.59
CA THR A 14 -5.81 4.62 -14.14
C THR A 14 -6.08 5.66 -13.06
N LEU A 15 -5.71 6.92 -13.32
CA LEU A 15 -5.97 8.03 -12.39
C LEU A 15 -7.45 8.33 -12.17
N ASP A 16 -8.36 7.76 -12.97
CA ASP A 16 -9.81 7.91 -12.79
C ASP A 16 -10.32 7.41 -11.43
N ILE A 17 -9.54 6.57 -10.74
CA ILE A 17 -9.84 6.13 -9.37
C ILE A 17 -9.92 7.29 -8.36
N HIS A 18 -9.38 8.47 -8.68
CA HIS A 18 -9.55 9.67 -7.86
C HIS A 18 -11.03 10.03 -7.62
N ASN A 19 -11.89 9.70 -8.56
CA ASN A 19 -13.31 10.04 -8.52
C ASN A 19 -14.17 9.01 -7.76
N MET A 20 -13.53 8.01 -7.16
CA MET A 20 -14.24 6.99 -6.39
C MET A 20 -14.61 7.50 -4.99
N SER A 21 -15.81 7.18 -4.53
CA SER A 21 -16.36 7.65 -3.24
C SER A 21 -15.48 7.30 -2.03
N TRP A 22 -14.78 6.18 -2.07
CA TRP A 22 -13.88 5.78 -0.99
C TRP A 22 -12.62 6.66 -0.84
N VAL A 23 -12.31 7.51 -1.83
CA VAL A 23 -11.22 8.50 -1.77
C VAL A 23 -11.58 9.63 -0.82
N GLU A 24 -12.85 10.02 -0.75
CA GLU A 24 -13.34 11.08 0.16
C GLU A 24 -13.10 10.75 1.63
N ASP A 25 -13.04 9.47 1.98
CA ASP A 25 -12.81 8.99 3.35
C ASP A 25 -11.34 9.01 3.78
N THR A 26 -10.40 9.45 2.94
CA THR A 26 -8.95 9.37 3.21
C THR A 26 -8.57 9.98 4.56
N ASN A 27 -9.07 11.16 4.88
CA ASN A 27 -8.76 11.84 6.15
C ASN A 27 -9.21 11.02 7.36
N ARG A 28 -10.43 10.49 7.31
CA ARG A 28 -10.99 9.65 8.37
C ARG A 28 -10.21 8.33 8.53
N GLN A 29 -9.77 7.74 7.41
CA GLN A 29 -8.95 6.53 7.43
C GLN A 29 -7.58 6.80 8.06
N VAL A 30 -6.94 7.92 7.74
CA VAL A 30 -5.67 8.31 8.35
C VAL A 30 -5.83 8.62 9.85
N ASP A 31 -6.91 9.31 10.27
CA ASP A 31 -7.23 9.50 11.69
C ASP A 31 -7.35 8.17 12.43
N PHE A 32 -8.08 7.22 11.83
CA PHE A 32 -8.22 5.88 12.37
C PHE A 32 -6.86 5.19 12.53
N LEU A 33 -6.00 5.24 11.50
CA LEU A 33 -4.67 4.62 11.53
C LEU A 33 -3.77 5.23 12.61
N ILE A 34 -3.75 6.56 12.73
CA ILE A 34 -2.99 7.26 13.76
C ILE A 34 -3.41 6.79 15.16
N ASN A 35 -4.72 6.71 15.40
CA ASN A 35 -5.27 6.28 16.69
C ASN A 35 -4.97 4.79 16.97
N GLN A 36 -5.24 3.90 16.01
CA GLN A 36 -5.06 2.45 16.18
C GLN A 36 -3.59 2.08 16.35
N LEU A 37 -2.71 2.71 15.59
CA LEU A 37 -1.27 2.48 15.67
C LEU A 37 -0.59 3.33 16.75
N GLN A 38 -1.34 4.19 17.44
CA GLN A 38 -0.83 5.07 18.50
C GLN A 38 0.40 5.87 18.03
N LEU A 39 0.28 6.50 16.86
CA LEU A 39 1.36 7.27 16.26
C LEU A 39 1.52 8.62 16.93
N LYS A 40 2.76 9.09 17.06
CA LYS A 40 3.14 10.31 17.79
C LYS A 40 3.56 11.47 16.89
N GLY A 41 3.63 11.27 15.57
CA GLY A 41 4.03 12.28 14.59
C GLY A 41 5.52 12.27 14.22
N THR A 42 6.29 11.32 14.72
CA THR A 42 7.74 11.19 14.45
C THR A 42 8.11 9.93 13.69
N GLU A 43 7.13 9.08 13.43
CA GLU A 43 7.33 7.79 12.80
C GLU A 43 7.66 7.94 11.31
N LYS A 44 8.56 7.08 10.83
CA LYS A 44 8.77 6.83 9.40
C LYS A 44 7.79 5.78 8.91
N ILE A 45 7.05 6.12 7.88
CA ILE A 45 5.98 5.29 7.32
C ILE A 45 6.37 4.81 5.92
N LEU A 46 6.24 3.51 5.68
CA LEU A 46 6.32 2.90 4.35
C LEU A 46 4.91 2.47 3.92
N ASP A 47 4.44 2.97 2.78
CA ASP A 47 3.15 2.63 2.20
C ASP A 47 3.39 1.78 0.95
N LEU A 48 3.07 0.49 1.03
CA LEU A 48 3.29 -0.49 -0.04
C LEU A 48 2.05 -0.66 -0.91
N ALA A 49 2.24 -0.62 -2.23
CA ALA A 49 1.18 -0.52 -3.23
C ALA A 49 0.31 0.72 -2.96
N CYS A 50 0.99 1.86 -2.80
CA CYS A 50 0.38 3.11 -2.35
C CYS A 50 -0.59 3.76 -3.36
N GLY A 51 -0.66 3.21 -4.59
CA GLY A 51 -1.42 3.81 -5.68
C GLY A 51 -0.96 5.24 -5.97
N PHE A 52 -1.88 6.15 -6.19
CA PHE A 52 -1.58 7.57 -6.40
C PHE A 52 -1.23 8.34 -5.11
N GLY A 53 -0.99 7.63 -4.00
CA GLY A 53 -0.44 8.17 -2.77
C GLY A 53 -1.42 8.88 -1.85
N ARG A 54 -2.74 8.63 -1.93
CA ARG A 54 -3.73 9.36 -1.13
C ARG A 54 -3.49 9.30 0.38
N HIS A 55 -3.19 8.12 0.93
CA HIS A 55 -2.87 7.97 2.35
C HIS A 55 -1.49 8.55 2.67
N SER A 56 -0.49 8.24 1.85
CA SER A 56 0.87 8.72 1.99
C SER A 56 0.95 10.25 2.01
N LEU A 57 0.27 10.92 1.08
CA LEU A 57 0.21 12.39 1.02
C LEU A 57 -0.49 12.97 2.25
N GLU A 58 -1.57 12.33 2.72
CA GLU A 58 -2.28 12.80 3.90
C GLU A 58 -1.45 12.62 5.18
N PHE A 59 -0.74 11.51 5.35
CA PHE A 59 0.23 11.36 6.45
C PHE A 59 1.33 12.43 6.38
N ALA A 60 1.85 12.72 5.19
CA ALA A 60 2.88 13.74 5.02
C ALA A 60 2.36 15.15 5.33
N ARG A 61 1.10 15.49 5.01
CA ARG A 61 0.44 16.75 5.44
C ARG A 61 0.37 16.89 6.96
N ARG A 62 0.30 15.77 7.67
CA ARG A 62 0.31 15.72 9.14
C ARG A 62 1.71 15.66 9.73
N GLY A 63 2.76 15.81 8.91
CA GLY A 63 4.14 15.93 9.34
C GLY A 63 4.94 14.64 9.44
N TYR A 64 4.37 13.50 9.03
CA TYR A 64 5.10 12.22 8.99
C TYR A 64 6.11 12.17 7.84
N ASP A 65 7.20 11.42 8.03
CA ASP A 65 8.16 11.08 6.98
C ASP A 65 7.65 9.83 6.23
N VAL A 66 7.28 9.98 4.96
CA VAL A 66 6.57 8.92 4.23
C VAL A 66 7.33 8.49 2.98
N THR A 67 7.44 7.18 2.78
CA THR A 67 7.88 6.59 1.52
C THR A 67 6.74 5.74 0.96
N GLY A 68 6.27 6.06 -0.25
CA GLY A 68 5.27 5.28 -0.98
C GLY A 68 5.92 4.48 -2.11
N ILE A 69 5.51 3.24 -2.28
CA ILE A 69 5.97 2.35 -3.37
C ILE A 69 4.76 1.86 -4.14
N ASP A 70 4.80 2.03 -5.45
CA ASP A 70 3.83 1.43 -6.38
C ASP A 70 4.50 1.05 -7.69
N ILE A 71 3.93 0.08 -8.39
CA ILE A 71 4.48 -0.40 -9.67
C ILE A 71 4.00 0.45 -10.86
N THR A 72 3.00 1.31 -10.67
CA THR A 72 2.32 2.09 -11.71
C THR A 72 2.98 3.46 -11.89
N PRO A 73 3.72 3.71 -12.99
CA PRO A 73 4.47 4.95 -13.17
C PRO A 73 3.59 6.21 -13.07
N ALA A 74 2.41 6.22 -13.70
CA ALA A 74 1.51 7.36 -13.70
C ALA A 74 1.04 7.75 -12.29
N TYR A 75 0.88 6.79 -11.39
CA TYR A 75 0.53 7.03 -9.99
C TYR A 75 1.68 7.69 -9.22
N ILE A 76 2.89 7.18 -9.43
CA ILE A 76 4.09 7.68 -8.78
C ILE A 76 4.44 9.09 -9.27
N ASP A 77 4.33 9.35 -10.57
CA ASP A 77 4.53 10.69 -11.13
C ASP A 77 3.55 11.69 -10.51
N TYR A 78 2.27 11.34 -10.46
CA TYR A 78 1.25 12.17 -9.83
C TYR A 78 1.56 12.43 -8.34
N ALA A 79 1.87 11.38 -7.58
CA ALA A 79 2.13 11.49 -6.14
C ALA A 79 3.37 12.38 -5.85
N ASN A 80 4.44 12.23 -6.63
CA ASN A 80 5.63 13.07 -6.52
C ASN A 80 5.34 14.53 -6.88
N GLU A 81 4.52 14.77 -7.91
CA GLU A 81 4.10 16.13 -8.28
C GLU A 81 3.31 16.80 -7.14
N GLN A 82 2.34 16.09 -6.54
CA GLN A 82 1.58 16.61 -5.40
C GLN A 82 2.47 16.87 -4.18
N ALA A 83 3.36 15.94 -3.83
CA ALA A 83 4.29 16.11 -2.72
C ALA A 83 5.18 17.35 -2.91
N LYS A 84 5.69 17.55 -4.13
CA LYS A 84 6.50 18.73 -4.48
C LYS A 84 5.69 20.02 -4.41
N LYS A 85 4.47 20.02 -4.98
CA LYS A 85 3.57 21.19 -5.01
C LYS A 85 3.22 21.68 -3.61
N GLU A 86 3.01 20.73 -2.68
CA GLU A 86 2.64 21.02 -1.29
C GLU A 86 3.85 21.08 -0.34
N ASN A 87 5.08 20.91 -0.86
CA ASN A 87 6.32 20.87 -0.08
C ASN A 87 6.27 19.86 1.09
N LEU A 88 5.79 18.64 0.80
CA LEU A 88 5.62 17.58 1.78
C LEU A 88 6.89 16.73 1.94
N ASN A 89 7.11 16.21 3.16
CA ASN A 89 8.15 15.21 3.43
C ASN A 89 7.67 13.81 3.00
N ALA A 90 7.50 13.62 1.70
CA ALA A 90 7.07 12.38 1.10
C ALA A 90 7.91 12.06 -0.14
N LYS A 91 8.27 10.78 -0.29
CA LYS A 91 9.02 10.25 -1.43
C LYS A 91 8.23 9.10 -2.03
N PHE A 92 8.07 9.11 -3.35
CA PHE A 92 7.40 8.03 -4.07
C PHE A 92 8.33 7.37 -5.07
N ILE A 93 8.35 6.04 -5.09
CA ILE A 93 9.28 5.22 -5.89
C ILE A 93 8.46 4.24 -6.73
N CYS A 94 8.68 4.27 -8.06
CA CYS A 94 8.09 3.29 -8.97
C CYS A 94 8.90 2.01 -8.92
N GLN A 95 8.39 1.00 -8.20
CA GLN A 95 9.08 -0.27 -8.00
C GLN A 95 8.10 -1.38 -7.62
N ASP A 96 8.43 -2.62 -8.01
CA ASP A 96 7.74 -3.79 -7.49
C ASP A 96 8.04 -3.96 -5.99
N ILE A 97 7.01 -3.98 -5.16
CA ILE A 97 7.14 -4.10 -3.70
C ILE A 97 7.89 -5.35 -3.25
N ARG A 98 7.92 -6.42 -4.07
CA ARG A 98 8.66 -7.66 -3.79
C ARG A 98 10.18 -7.53 -3.93
N THR A 99 10.64 -6.45 -4.55
CA THR A 99 12.07 -6.22 -4.87
C THR A 99 12.71 -5.13 -4.02
N ILE A 100 11.97 -4.51 -3.11
CA ILE A 100 12.51 -3.50 -2.21
C ILE A 100 13.54 -4.10 -1.24
N THR A 101 14.53 -3.29 -0.86
CA THR A 101 15.69 -3.76 -0.07
C THR A 101 15.88 -2.99 1.24
N PHE A 102 14.85 -2.31 1.73
CA PHE A 102 14.91 -1.61 3.01
C PHE A 102 15.22 -2.56 4.17
N ASP A 103 15.99 -2.11 5.13
CA ASP A 103 16.41 -2.90 6.28
C ASP A 103 16.28 -2.09 7.58
N LYS A 104 15.26 -2.37 8.38
CA LYS A 104 14.97 -1.73 9.68
C LYS A 104 14.91 -0.20 9.62
N GLU A 105 14.27 0.34 8.59
CA GLU A 105 14.20 1.77 8.36
C GLU A 105 12.89 2.41 8.82
N PHE A 106 11.80 1.63 8.89
CA PHE A 106 10.45 2.15 9.10
C PHE A 106 9.86 1.73 10.45
N ASP A 107 9.13 2.66 11.06
CA ASP A 107 8.37 2.41 12.28
C ASP A 107 7.02 1.76 11.98
N VAL A 108 6.48 2.07 10.80
CA VAL A 108 5.20 1.55 10.32
C VAL A 108 5.30 1.15 8.85
N VAL A 109 4.71 0.00 8.50
CA VAL A 109 4.44 -0.40 7.13
C VAL A 109 2.93 -0.52 6.93
N LEU A 110 2.42 0.08 5.88
CA LEU A 110 1.01 0.05 5.49
C LEU A 110 0.83 -0.76 4.21
N ASN A 111 -0.22 -1.57 4.17
CA ASN A 111 -0.80 -2.16 2.96
C ASN A 111 -2.29 -1.83 2.97
N MET A 112 -2.66 -0.74 2.30
CA MET A 112 -4.04 -0.27 2.24
C MET A 112 -4.75 -0.79 0.99
N ALA A 113 -6.07 -0.98 1.09
CA ALA A 113 -6.91 -1.39 -0.02
C ALA A 113 -6.39 -2.66 -0.75
N ASP A 114 -6.24 -3.73 0.03
CA ASP A 114 -5.71 -5.05 -0.37
C ASP A 114 -4.20 -5.08 -0.66
N GLY A 115 -3.54 -3.95 -0.89
CA GLY A 115 -2.08 -3.78 -0.93
C GLY A 115 -1.32 -4.76 -1.81
N ALA A 116 -1.89 -5.16 -2.95
CA ALA A 116 -1.37 -6.13 -3.92
C ALA A 116 -1.23 -7.58 -3.38
N ILE A 117 -1.58 -7.85 -2.13
CA ILE A 117 -1.53 -9.20 -1.57
C ILE A 117 -2.66 -10.05 -2.16
N GLY A 118 -2.31 -11.23 -2.68
CA GLY A 118 -3.26 -12.12 -3.35
C GLY A 118 -3.49 -11.82 -4.85
N TYR A 119 -2.89 -10.79 -5.40
CA TYR A 119 -3.08 -10.44 -6.82
C TYR A 119 -2.53 -11.49 -7.80
N LEU A 120 -1.50 -12.22 -7.41
CA LEU A 120 -0.84 -13.20 -8.27
C LEU A 120 -1.30 -14.64 -8.03
N GLU A 121 -2.22 -14.89 -7.12
CA GLU A 121 -2.69 -16.24 -6.76
C GLU A 121 -1.52 -17.23 -6.48
N ASP A 122 -0.39 -16.72 -5.99
CA ASP A 122 0.85 -17.47 -5.72
C ASP A 122 1.29 -17.20 -4.28
N ASP A 123 1.26 -18.23 -3.45
CA ASP A 123 1.62 -18.13 -2.04
C ASP A 123 3.10 -17.73 -1.85
N GLY A 124 3.99 -18.18 -2.73
CA GLY A 124 5.40 -17.82 -2.69
C GLY A 124 5.63 -16.33 -2.94
N GLU A 125 4.88 -15.74 -3.88
CA GLU A 125 4.92 -14.30 -4.16
C GLU A 125 4.32 -13.48 -3.01
N ASN A 126 3.23 -13.94 -2.41
CA ASN A 126 2.66 -13.32 -1.20
C ASN A 126 3.64 -13.38 -0.02
N HIS A 127 4.32 -14.52 0.18
CA HIS A 127 5.34 -14.65 1.23
C HIS A 127 6.52 -13.69 1.01
N LYS A 128 6.92 -13.41 -0.23
CA LYS A 128 7.95 -12.39 -0.49
C LYS A 128 7.54 -11.02 0.01
N ILE A 129 6.27 -10.62 -0.19
CA ILE A 129 5.75 -9.34 0.31
C ILE A 129 5.90 -9.28 1.83
N PHE A 130 5.46 -10.31 2.56
CA PHE A 130 5.60 -10.33 4.02
C PHE A 130 7.07 -10.35 4.47
N SER A 131 7.96 -11.01 3.72
CA SER A 131 9.38 -11.04 4.04
C SER A 131 10.03 -9.66 3.91
N VAL A 132 9.70 -8.91 2.85
CA VAL A 132 10.22 -7.54 2.67
C VAL A 132 9.65 -6.58 3.70
N ILE A 133 8.38 -6.74 4.10
CA ILE A 133 7.77 -5.98 5.20
C ILE A 133 8.53 -6.20 6.51
N ALA A 134 8.73 -7.46 6.89
CA ALA A 134 9.43 -7.81 8.11
C ALA A 134 10.86 -7.25 8.15
N LYS A 135 11.54 -7.24 6.99
CA LYS A 135 12.89 -6.69 6.86
C LYS A 135 12.90 -5.16 6.94
N ALA A 136 11.93 -4.48 6.31
CA ALA A 136 11.84 -3.03 6.30
C ALA A 136 11.52 -2.43 7.67
N LEU A 137 10.81 -3.17 8.53
CA LEU A 137 10.39 -2.73 9.85
C LEU A 137 11.56 -2.70 10.85
N LYS A 138 11.64 -1.63 11.62
CA LYS A 138 12.46 -1.56 12.84
C LYS A 138 11.98 -2.58 13.88
N ASN A 139 12.82 -2.89 14.86
CA ASN A 139 12.42 -3.68 16.00
C ASN A 139 11.25 -2.99 16.74
N GLY A 140 10.15 -3.71 16.94
CA GLY A 140 8.92 -3.15 17.52
C GLY A 140 8.07 -2.32 16.54
N GLY A 141 8.47 -2.25 15.28
CA GLY A 141 7.68 -1.61 14.22
C GLY A 141 6.34 -2.32 13.99
N LYS A 142 5.39 -1.61 13.41
CA LYS A 142 4.00 -2.05 13.25
C LYS A 142 3.66 -2.23 11.77
N HIS A 143 2.96 -3.30 11.45
CA HIS A 143 2.38 -3.53 10.12
C HIS A 143 0.87 -3.42 10.21
N PHE A 144 0.27 -2.63 9.34
CA PHE A 144 -1.18 -2.55 9.17
C PHE A 144 -1.55 -2.99 7.76
N ILE A 145 -2.51 -3.90 7.68
CA ILE A 145 -3.05 -4.40 6.43
C ILE A 145 -4.57 -4.23 6.43
N HIS A 146 -5.11 -3.74 5.31
CA HIS A 146 -6.54 -3.60 5.10
C HIS A 146 -6.97 -4.46 3.92
N PHE A 147 -7.85 -5.43 4.20
CA PHE A 147 -8.51 -6.27 3.19
C PHE A 147 -9.98 -5.90 3.07
N SER A 148 -10.51 -5.98 1.86
CA SER A 148 -11.94 -5.98 1.69
C SER A 148 -12.53 -7.35 2.08
N ALA A 149 -13.67 -7.35 2.79
CA ALA A 149 -14.32 -8.59 3.22
C ALA A 149 -14.77 -9.47 2.03
N GLU A 150 -14.99 -8.88 0.87
CA GLU A 150 -15.37 -9.60 -0.36
C GLU A 150 -14.23 -10.48 -0.88
N ASN A 151 -12.98 -10.05 -0.72
CA ASN A 151 -11.82 -10.83 -1.14
C ASN A 151 -11.56 -12.02 -0.22
N LEU A 152 -11.79 -11.89 1.08
CA LEU A 152 -11.73 -13.02 2.04
C LEU A 152 -12.70 -14.15 1.67
N VAL A 153 -13.92 -13.81 1.19
CA VAL A 153 -14.93 -14.80 0.81
C VAL A 153 -14.56 -15.52 -0.49
N ARG A 154 -13.89 -14.87 -1.43
CA ARG A 154 -13.47 -15.49 -2.69
C ARG A 154 -12.38 -16.54 -2.47
N HIS A 155 -11.40 -16.27 -1.61
CA HIS A 155 -10.33 -17.22 -1.31
C HIS A 155 -10.81 -18.43 -0.51
N SER A 156 -11.77 -18.26 0.42
CA SER A 156 -12.34 -19.39 1.17
C SER A 156 -13.18 -20.32 0.29
N ARG A 157 -13.84 -19.82 -0.77
CA ARG A 157 -14.62 -20.66 -1.69
C ARG A 157 -13.76 -21.46 -2.67
N ALA A 158 -12.59 -20.96 -3.05
CA ALA A 158 -11.66 -21.70 -3.91
C ALA A 158 -11.08 -22.94 -3.20
N GLY A 159 -10.84 -22.85 -1.88
CA GLY A 159 -10.36 -23.98 -1.09
C GLY A 159 -11.41 -25.05 -0.74
N MET A 160 -12.72 -24.75 -0.84
CA MET A 160 -13.78 -25.70 -0.51
C MET A 160 -14.24 -26.57 -1.69
N ASN A 161 -13.83 -26.28 -2.92
CA ASN A 161 -14.18 -27.08 -4.10
C ASN A 161 -13.05 -28.05 -4.55
N ALA A 162 -12.02 -28.22 -3.74
CA ALA A 162 -10.88 -29.13 -4.01
C ALA A 162 -10.87 -30.34 -3.06
N ALA A 163 -12.05 -30.80 -2.60
CA ALA A 163 -12.21 -32.06 -1.85
C ALA A 163 -13.22 -32.96 -2.53
#